data_6eb1be88db96ccf6add48e90e0d8ad41
#
_entry.id   6eb1be88db96ccf6add48e90e0d8ad41
#
_cell.length_a   1.000
_cell.length_b   1.000
_cell.length_c   1.000
_cell.angle_alpha   90.00
_cell.angle_beta   90.00
_cell.angle_gamma   90.00
#
_symmetry.space_group_name_H-M   'P 1'
#
loop_
_entity.id
_entity.type
_entity.pdbx_description
1 polymer ?
#
loop_
_entity_poly.entity_id
_entity_poly.type
_entity_poly.pdbx_seq_one_letter_code
_entity_poly.pdbx_strand_id
1 'polypeptide(L)'
;LISANRNHSRYAAFGHRVIADQASGFLGPLAGLAAGLAASRTPWLVMVPCDSPFLPHDLVARFLDLALSHDTPLVCAHDGSRLQPVFSLVHATLL
;
A
#
# COMPACT_ATOMS: atom_id res chain seq x y z
N LEU A 1 -4.20 -6.18 -5.19
CA LEU A 1 -3.28 -5.64 -6.21
C LEU A 1 -1.84 -6.07 -5.95
N ILE A 2 -1.12 -6.37 -6.99
CA ILE A 2 0.30 -6.67 -6.93
C ILE A 2 1.04 -5.58 -7.69
N SER A 3 1.91 -4.84 -6.99
CA SER A 3 2.73 -3.80 -7.61
C SER A 3 4.02 -4.42 -8.12
N ALA A 4 4.23 -4.38 -9.44
CA ALA A 4 5.42 -4.94 -10.07
C ALA A 4 5.73 -4.21 -11.38
N ASN A 5 7.03 -3.97 -11.63
CA ASN A 5 7.51 -3.31 -12.85
C ASN A 5 8.11 -4.29 -13.86
N ARG A 6 8.19 -5.57 -13.48
CA ARG A 6 8.68 -6.67 -14.33
C ARG A 6 8.00 -7.97 -13.93
N ASN A 7 8.14 -9.02 -14.78
CA ASN A 7 7.59 -10.35 -14.51
C ASN A 7 6.06 -10.34 -14.32
N HIS A 8 5.35 -9.47 -15.06
CA HIS A 8 3.91 -9.29 -14.91
C HIS A 8 3.14 -10.60 -15.08
N SER A 9 3.50 -11.42 -16.06
CA SER A 9 2.83 -12.71 -16.32
C SER A 9 2.96 -13.66 -15.13
N ARG A 10 4.13 -13.68 -14.49
CA ARG A 10 4.37 -14.55 -13.33
C ARG A 10 3.53 -14.14 -12.14
N TYR A 11 3.42 -12.84 -11.88
CA TYR A 11 2.61 -12.33 -10.78
C TYR A 11 1.11 -12.44 -11.08
N ALA A 12 0.71 -12.24 -12.33
CA ALA A 12 -0.69 -12.39 -12.73
C ALA A 12 -1.22 -13.81 -12.48
N ALA A 13 -0.34 -14.81 -12.49
CA ALA A 13 -0.72 -16.20 -12.21
C ALA A 13 -1.25 -16.41 -10.80
N PHE A 14 -1.00 -15.49 -9.86
CA PHE A 14 -1.56 -15.55 -8.51
C PHE A 14 -3.04 -15.13 -8.44
N GLY A 15 -3.64 -14.69 -9.55
CA GLY A 15 -5.06 -14.38 -9.60
C GLY A 15 -5.42 -12.97 -9.16
N HIS A 16 -4.44 -12.10 -8.95
CA HIS A 16 -4.66 -10.71 -8.58
C HIS A 16 -4.18 -9.76 -9.68
N ARG A 17 -4.82 -8.60 -9.77
CA ARG A 17 -4.44 -7.58 -10.75
C ARG A 17 -3.04 -7.05 -10.46
N VAL A 18 -2.20 -7.04 -11.49
CA VAL A 18 -0.83 -6.53 -11.42
C VAL A 18 -0.80 -5.11 -11.96
N ILE A 19 -0.16 -4.20 -11.23
CA ILE A 19 0.00 -2.81 -11.63
C ILE A 19 1.48 -2.45 -11.68
N ALA A 20 1.81 -1.49 -12.54
CA ALA A 20 3.16 -0.96 -12.68
C ALA A 20 3.19 0.51 -12.32
N ASP A 21 4.37 1.02 -11.95
CA ASP A 21 4.57 2.43 -11.68
C ASP A 21 4.28 3.23 -12.95
N GLN A 22 3.49 4.30 -12.81
CA GLN A 22 3.06 5.12 -13.93
C GLN A 22 4.00 6.30 -14.20
N ALA A 23 4.71 6.76 -13.18
CA ALA A 23 5.57 7.92 -13.28
C ALA A 23 7.02 7.50 -13.41
N SER A 24 7.64 7.80 -14.58
CA SER A 24 9.07 7.66 -14.75
C SER A 24 9.77 8.73 -13.89
N GLY A 25 10.73 8.32 -13.07
CA GLY A 25 11.44 9.23 -12.18
C GLY A 25 11.02 9.12 -10.71
N PHE A 26 9.87 8.55 -10.41
CA PHE A 26 9.59 8.12 -9.05
C PHE A 26 10.34 6.83 -8.77
N LEU A 27 11.06 6.81 -7.67
CA LEU A 27 11.80 5.65 -7.21
C LEU A 27 11.26 5.22 -5.85
N GLY A 28 11.21 3.90 -5.63
CA GLY A 28 10.84 3.32 -4.35
C GLY A 28 9.35 3.24 -4.07
N PRO A 29 8.96 3.14 -2.78
CA PRO A 29 7.59 2.81 -2.36
C PRO A 29 6.52 3.81 -2.79
N LEU A 30 6.87 5.10 -2.92
CA LEU A 30 5.91 6.13 -3.30
C LEU A 30 5.35 5.93 -4.71
N ALA A 31 6.18 5.43 -5.63
CA ALA A 31 5.73 5.14 -6.99
C ALA A 31 4.68 4.02 -6.99
N GLY A 32 4.93 2.97 -6.23
CA GLY A 32 3.97 1.87 -6.08
C GLY A 32 2.68 2.31 -5.40
N LEU A 33 2.78 3.15 -4.39
CA LEU A 33 1.61 3.69 -3.69
C LEU A 33 0.75 4.54 -4.62
N ALA A 34 1.35 5.43 -5.40
CA ALA A 34 0.64 6.26 -6.37
C ALA A 34 -0.07 5.42 -7.43
N ALA A 35 0.61 4.40 -7.97
CA ALA A 35 0.01 3.48 -8.92
C ALA A 35 -1.15 2.71 -8.29
N GLY A 36 -1.00 2.27 -7.06
CA GLY A 36 -2.06 1.57 -6.32
C GLY A 36 -3.29 2.43 -6.09
N LEU A 37 -3.10 3.68 -5.68
CA LEU A 37 -4.21 4.62 -5.50
C LEU A 37 -4.94 4.89 -6.81
N ALA A 38 -4.21 5.09 -7.90
CA ALA A 38 -4.82 5.31 -9.22
C ALA A 38 -5.62 4.09 -9.70
N ALA A 39 -5.18 2.89 -9.36
CA ALA A 39 -5.83 1.65 -9.76
C ALA A 39 -6.90 1.18 -8.77
N SER A 40 -6.97 1.76 -7.59
CA SER A 40 -7.88 1.32 -6.52
C SER A 40 -9.33 1.58 -6.87
N ARG A 41 -10.19 0.63 -6.49
CA ARG A 41 -11.65 0.73 -6.62
C ARG A 41 -12.33 0.97 -5.27
N THR A 42 -11.55 1.17 -4.23
CA THR A 42 -12.04 1.40 -2.87
C THR A 42 -11.50 2.73 -2.35
N PRO A 43 -12.17 3.35 -1.36
CA PRO A 43 -11.70 4.65 -0.82
C PRO A 43 -10.39 4.52 -0.04
N TRP A 44 -10.08 3.36 0.51
CA TRP A 44 -8.87 3.13 1.27
C TRP A 44 -7.97 2.11 0.59
N LEU A 45 -6.66 2.34 0.66
CA LEU A 45 -5.63 1.43 0.16
C LEU A 45 -4.66 1.11 1.28
N VAL A 46 -4.43 -0.18 1.53
CA VAL A 46 -3.36 -0.64 2.43
C VAL A 46 -2.18 -1.08 1.58
N MET A 47 -1.00 -0.59 1.91
CA MET A 47 0.25 -1.01 1.29
C MET A 47 1.07 -1.81 2.29
N VAL A 48 1.54 -2.98 1.87
CA VAL A 48 2.46 -3.82 2.65
C VAL A 48 3.53 -4.38 1.72
N PRO A 49 4.76 -4.60 2.21
CA PRO A 49 5.79 -5.25 1.41
C PRO A 49 5.53 -6.74 1.28
N CYS A 50 5.99 -7.34 0.18
CA CYS A 50 5.79 -8.76 -0.08
C CYS A 50 6.75 -9.67 0.71
N ASP A 51 7.77 -9.10 1.32
CA ASP A 51 8.78 -9.85 2.10
C ASP A 51 8.53 -9.85 3.61
N SER A 52 7.32 -9.47 4.03
CA SER A 52 6.93 -9.44 5.44
C SER A 52 5.77 -10.41 5.69
N PRO A 53 6.03 -11.73 5.79
CA PRO A 53 4.97 -12.74 5.86
C PRO A 53 4.28 -12.82 7.22
N PHE A 54 4.84 -12.22 8.27
CA PHE A 54 4.31 -12.29 9.63
C PHE A 54 3.58 -11.02 10.05
N LEU A 55 2.75 -10.48 9.16
CA LEU A 55 1.94 -9.32 9.47
C LEU A 55 0.92 -9.65 10.58
N PRO A 56 0.65 -8.70 11.50
CA PRO A 56 -0.44 -8.86 12.46
C PRO A 56 -1.77 -9.07 11.72
N HIS A 57 -2.58 -9.99 12.21
CA HIS A 57 -3.89 -10.26 11.60
C HIS A 57 -4.85 -9.08 11.69
N ASP A 58 -4.66 -8.21 12.67
CA ASP A 58 -5.49 -7.03 12.91
C ASP A 58 -4.90 -5.73 12.34
N LEU A 59 -3.87 -5.82 11.47
CA LEU A 59 -3.18 -4.63 10.94
C LEU A 59 -4.13 -3.66 10.27
N VAL A 60 -4.98 -4.14 9.36
CA VAL A 60 -5.93 -3.30 8.61
C VAL A 60 -6.94 -2.68 9.56
N ALA A 61 -7.48 -3.47 10.48
CA ALA A 61 -8.46 -2.98 11.46
C ALA A 61 -7.88 -1.89 12.35
N ARG A 62 -6.64 -2.06 12.81
CA ARG A 62 -5.95 -1.07 13.65
C ARG A 62 -5.63 0.20 12.88
N PHE A 63 -5.17 0.08 11.63
CA PHE A 63 -4.92 1.22 10.77
C PHE A 63 -6.20 2.02 10.54
N LEU A 64 -7.29 1.34 10.20
CA LEU A 64 -8.56 2.00 9.92
C LEU A 64 -9.13 2.67 11.16
N ASP A 65 -9.03 2.04 12.32
CA ASP A 65 -9.46 2.61 13.59
C ASP A 65 -8.71 3.91 13.91
N LEU A 66 -7.40 3.93 13.73
CA LEU A 66 -6.59 5.13 13.89
C LEU A 66 -6.97 6.23 12.89
N ALA A 67 -7.16 5.85 11.63
CA ALA A 67 -7.53 6.81 10.59
C ALA A 67 -8.86 7.50 10.89
N LEU A 68 -9.84 6.72 11.32
CA LEU A 68 -11.18 7.24 11.61
C LEU A 68 -11.20 8.03 12.91
N SER A 69 -10.53 7.58 13.97
CA SER A 69 -10.52 8.25 15.26
C SER A 69 -9.73 9.57 15.25
N HIS A 70 -8.72 9.68 14.39
CA HIS A 70 -7.91 10.89 14.25
C HIS A 70 -8.30 11.73 13.03
N ASP A 71 -9.31 11.31 12.28
CA ASP A 71 -9.78 11.98 11.06
C ASP A 71 -8.60 12.30 10.11
N THR A 72 -7.77 11.30 9.84
CA THR A 72 -6.60 11.45 8.99
C THR A 72 -6.69 10.54 7.77
N PRO A 73 -6.28 11.01 6.57
CA PRO A 73 -6.26 10.20 5.35
C PRO A 73 -5.02 9.32 5.23
N LEU A 74 -4.11 9.34 6.19
CA LEU A 74 -2.86 8.60 6.12
C LEU A 74 -2.50 8.05 7.50
N VAL A 75 -2.24 6.76 7.56
CA VAL A 75 -1.70 6.08 8.75
C VAL A 75 -0.48 5.28 8.31
N CYS A 76 0.56 5.33 9.11
CA CYS A 76 1.81 4.65 8.85
C CYS A 76 2.24 3.87 10.10
N ALA A 77 2.81 2.70 9.90
CA ALA A 77 3.32 1.89 11.00
C ALA A 77 4.60 2.49 11.59
N HIS A 78 4.84 2.21 12.86
CA HIS A 78 6.05 2.57 13.58
C HIS A 78 6.54 1.33 14.33
N ASP A 79 7.84 1.06 14.26
CA ASP A 79 8.41 -0.16 14.85
C ASP A 79 8.97 0.05 16.26
N GLY A 80 8.70 1.21 16.87
CA GLY A 80 9.24 1.61 18.16
C GLY A 80 10.52 2.43 18.05
N SER A 81 11.13 2.47 16.87
CA SER A 81 12.36 3.21 16.59
C SER A 81 12.15 4.26 15.51
N ARG A 82 11.47 3.92 14.42
CA ARG A 82 11.19 4.82 13.30
C ARG A 82 9.94 4.42 12.55
N LEU A 83 9.46 5.33 11.69
CA LEU A 83 8.35 5.06 10.81
C LEU A 83 8.71 4.01 9.76
N GLN A 84 7.72 3.20 9.39
CA GLN A 84 7.82 2.19 8.34
C GLN A 84 6.81 2.52 7.24
N PRO A 85 7.14 3.44 6.30
CA PRO A 85 6.17 3.94 5.32
C PRO A 85 5.63 2.89 4.36
N VAL A 86 6.35 1.77 4.19
CA VAL A 86 5.90 0.65 3.35
C VAL A 86 4.72 -0.10 3.96
N PHE A 87 4.43 0.14 5.24
CA PHE A 87 3.24 -0.36 5.93
C PHE A 87 2.32 0.83 6.21
N SER A 88 1.40 1.10 5.30
CA SER A 88 0.56 2.30 5.40
C SER A 88 -0.87 2.06 4.92
N LEU A 89 -1.78 2.86 5.44
CA LEU A 89 -3.15 2.99 4.99
C LEU A 89 -3.33 4.40 4.43
N VAL A 90 -3.87 4.52 3.23
CA VAL A 90 -3.99 5.80 2.53
C VAL A 90 -5.39 5.93 1.95
N HIS A 91 -5.99 7.10 2.10
CA HIS A 91 -7.28 7.42 1.49
C HIS A 91 -7.11 7.97 0.08
N ALA A 92 -8.07 7.65 -0.79
CA ALA A 92 -8.04 8.06 -2.19
C ALA A 92 -8.03 9.58 -2.39
N THR A 93 -8.44 10.36 -1.41
CA THR A 93 -8.37 11.83 -1.46
C THR A 93 -6.96 12.38 -1.57
N LEU A 94 -5.94 11.57 -1.28
CA LEU A 94 -4.54 11.98 -1.40
C LEU A 94 -3.96 11.80 -2.80
N LEU A 95 -4.73 11.24 -3.71
CA LEU A 95 -4.28 11.04 -5.10
C LEU A 95 -4.17 12.37 -5.85
#